data_06c8b9c048e69fbb589777f5ba4ee221
#
_entry.id   06c8b9c048e69fbb589777f5ba4ee221
#
_cell.length_a   1.000
_cell.length_b   1.000
_cell.length_c   1.000
_cell.angle_alpha   90.00
_cell.angle_beta   90.00
_cell.angle_gamma   90.00
#
_symmetry.space_group_name_H-M   'P 1'
#
loop_
_entity.id
_entity.type
_entity.pdbx_description
1 polymer ?
#
loop_
_entity_poly.entity_id
_entity_poly.type
_entity_poly.pdbx_seq_one_letter_code
_entity_poly.pdbx_strand_id
1 'polypeptide(L)'
;MLMETIAQDFALYLEAERGYSPLTAKSYCYDLGTFFDYMAGDGVAATVDAATVSRIRGWVVQMHRRGLSKSTIARRLHGLRSFWSYLVACGHADTDPVREVSVPKRERKLPKYLPAEDLEELLEASQHSHSVFCGFRNYAMMCVLVFTGMRRGELIGLRTGDLSLDERVVRIRGKGSKERLVPLVGRAVDALSDWLEFRAQDCRHDYLFTTTHGNRIHPSRMQRIWRGILERTEISDDGVSLHTIRHSTATLLLQSGEASLPEIQ
;
A
#
# COMPACT_ATOMS: atom_id res chain seq x y z
N MET A 1 16.78 26.50 14.99
CA MET A 1 15.57 26.57 14.14
C MET A 1 14.71 25.36 14.42
N LEU A 2 13.39 25.51 14.48
CA LEU A 2 12.47 24.40 14.77
C LEU A 2 12.33 23.50 13.53
N MET A 3 12.54 22.18 13.70
CA MET A 3 12.45 21.20 12.62
C MET A 3 11.01 21.05 12.06
N GLU A 4 9.99 21.33 12.87
CA GLU A 4 8.59 21.27 12.44
C GLU A 4 8.28 22.23 11.29
N THR A 5 8.83 23.45 11.35
CA THR A 5 8.66 24.43 10.27
C THR A 5 9.31 23.95 8.96
N ILE A 6 10.52 23.37 9.07
CA ILE A 6 11.26 22.86 7.90
C ILE A 6 10.63 21.58 7.32
N ALA A 7 9.90 20.81 8.16
CA ALA A 7 9.25 19.58 7.70
C ALA A 7 8.16 19.83 6.64
N GLN A 8 7.57 21.02 6.59
CA GLN A 8 6.62 21.40 5.54
C GLN A 8 7.33 21.58 4.20
N ASP A 9 8.46 22.30 4.20
CA ASP A 9 9.28 22.50 3.00
C ASP A 9 9.88 21.17 2.52
N PHE A 10 10.25 20.30 3.44
CA PHE A 10 10.70 18.95 3.12
C PHE A 10 9.64 18.12 2.41
N ALA A 11 8.36 18.24 2.80
CA ALA A 11 7.28 17.55 2.08
C ALA A 11 7.21 17.98 0.61
N LEU A 12 7.28 19.29 0.35
CA LEU A 12 7.31 19.86 -1.00
C LEU A 12 8.55 19.41 -1.78
N TYR A 13 9.72 19.42 -1.16
CA TYR A 13 10.96 18.91 -1.74
C TYR A 13 10.83 17.43 -2.18
N LEU A 14 10.26 16.59 -1.32
CA LEU A 14 10.05 15.17 -1.65
C LEU A 14 9.15 14.99 -2.87
N GLU A 15 8.11 15.81 -3.01
CA GLU A 15 7.18 15.71 -4.13
C GLU A 15 7.74 16.34 -5.40
N ALA A 16 8.23 17.58 -5.32
CA ALA A 16 8.63 18.37 -6.48
C ALA A 16 10.01 17.96 -7.05
N GLU A 17 11.01 17.73 -6.18
CA GLU A 17 12.37 17.46 -6.64
C GLU A 17 12.70 15.97 -6.65
N ARG A 18 12.20 15.21 -5.64
CA ARG A 18 12.50 13.77 -5.53
C ARG A 18 11.47 12.88 -6.23
N GLY A 19 10.37 13.46 -6.75
CA GLY A 19 9.32 12.72 -7.44
C GLY A 19 8.61 11.67 -6.58
N TYR A 20 8.58 11.88 -5.26
CA TYR A 20 7.89 10.96 -4.36
C TYR A 20 6.37 11.18 -4.45
N SER A 21 5.61 10.10 -4.22
CA SER A 21 4.16 10.25 -4.17
C SER A 21 3.73 11.06 -2.94
N PRO A 22 2.61 11.83 -3.00
CA PRO A 22 2.09 12.55 -1.84
C PRO A 22 1.88 11.66 -0.61
N LEU A 23 1.53 10.39 -0.83
CA LEU A 23 1.38 9.42 0.26
C LEU A 23 2.72 9.08 0.92
N THR A 24 3.80 9.00 0.14
CA THR A 24 5.15 8.77 0.66
C THR A 24 5.64 9.97 1.46
N ALA A 25 5.48 11.19 0.93
CA ALA A 25 5.82 12.43 1.61
C ALA A 25 5.06 12.54 2.94
N LYS A 26 3.75 12.33 2.92
CA LYS A 26 2.91 12.30 4.13
C LYS A 26 3.37 11.26 5.15
N SER A 27 3.78 10.06 4.70
CA SER A 27 4.29 9.03 5.60
C SER A 27 5.60 9.45 6.28
N TYR A 28 6.51 10.10 5.54
CA TYR A 28 7.75 10.61 6.10
C TYR A 28 7.50 11.75 7.10
N CYS A 29 6.63 12.70 6.77
CA CYS A 29 6.27 13.77 7.70
C CYS A 29 5.63 13.22 8.98
N TYR A 30 4.76 12.21 8.87
CA TYR A 30 4.21 11.53 10.05
C TYR A 30 5.30 10.88 10.91
N ASP A 31 6.27 10.22 10.29
CA ASP A 31 7.39 9.61 11.00
C ASP A 31 8.27 10.64 11.70
N LEU A 32 8.52 11.80 11.06
CA LEU A 32 9.22 12.93 11.66
C LEU A 32 8.45 13.48 12.87
N GLY A 33 7.13 13.65 12.75
CA GLY A 33 6.28 14.08 13.86
C GLY A 33 6.44 13.17 15.08
N THR A 34 6.55 11.84 14.90
CA THR A 34 6.78 10.93 16.04
C THR A 34 8.16 11.10 16.70
N PHE A 35 9.16 11.60 15.98
CA PHE A 35 10.45 11.96 16.56
C PHE A 35 10.38 13.30 17.30
N PHE A 36 9.67 14.28 16.76
CA PHE A 36 9.45 15.57 17.42
C PHE A 36 8.66 15.40 18.72
N ASP A 37 7.61 14.59 18.70
CA ASP A 37 6.84 14.21 19.91
C ASP A 37 7.73 13.55 20.97
N TYR A 38 8.68 12.69 20.56
CA TYR A 38 9.64 12.08 21.46
C TYR A 38 10.52 13.14 22.12
N MET A 39 11.06 14.08 21.35
CA MET A 39 11.90 15.16 21.89
C MET A 39 11.12 16.05 22.84
N ALA A 40 9.89 16.42 22.49
CA ALA A 40 9.02 17.22 23.34
C ALA A 40 8.67 16.49 24.66
N GLY A 41 8.47 15.18 24.62
CA GLY A 41 8.25 14.35 25.80
C GLY A 41 9.43 14.32 26.78
N ASP A 42 10.65 14.51 26.27
CA ASP A 42 11.87 14.70 27.09
C ASP A 42 12.08 16.17 27.54
N GLY A 43 11.12 17.06 27.28
CA GLY A 43 11.21 18.48 27.62
C GLY A 43 12.19 19.26 26.72
N VAL A 44 12.53 18.73 25.55
CA VAL A 44 13.51 19.34 24.63
C VAL A 44 12.80 19.82 23.37
N ALA A 45 13.03 21.08 23.02
CA ALA A 45 12.54 21.62 21.76
C ALA A 45 13.14 20.85 20.56
N ALA A 46 12.32 20.54 19.57
CA ALA A 46 12.72 19.83 18.35
C ALA A 46 13.52 20.77 17.43
N THR A 47 14.74 21.10 17.82
CA THR A 47 15.71 21.87 17.02
C THR A 47 16.76 20.95 16.40
N VAL A 48 17.40 21.40 15.32
CA VAL A 48 18.47 20.66 14.63
C VAL A 48 19.58 20.32 15.61
N ASP A 49 20.07 21.30 16.39
CA ASP A 49 21.20 21.13 17.32
C ASP A 49 20.88 20.20 18.50
N ALA A 50 19.61 20.16 18.90
CA ALA A 50 19.17 19.31 20.00
C ALA A 50 19.04 17.83 19.59
N ALA A 51 18.97 17.50 18.32
CA ALA A 51 18.80 16.15 17.81
C ALA A 51 20.14 15.40 17.72
N THR A 52 20.72 15.11 18.85
CA THR A 52 22.01 14.40 18.96
C THR A 52 21.87 12.90 18.64
N VAL A 53 23.01 12.25 18.33
CA VAL A 53 23.09 10.79 18.14
C VAL A 53 22.50 10.03 19.33
N SER A 54 22.76 10.50 20.55
CA SER A 54 22.26 9.89 21.79
C SER A 54 20.73 9.93 21.85
N ARG A 55 20.11 11.06 21.49
CA ARG A 55 18.64 11.18 21.45
C ARG A 55 18.00 10.32 20.38
N ILE A 56 18.60 10.27 19.19
CA ILE A 56 18.09 9.40 18.12
C ILE A 56 18.16 7.92 18.56
N ARG A 57 19.25 7.50 19.22
CA ARG A 57 19.33 6.16 19.81
C ARG A 57 18.29 5.94 20.91
N GLY A 58 18.05 6.93 21.76
CA GLY A 58 16.97 6.89 22.77
C GLY A 58 15.59 6.68 22.16
N TRP A 59 15.29 7.40 21.06
CA TRP A 59 14.05 7.21 20.32
C TRP A 59 13.91 5.79 19.74
N VAL A 60 14.99 5.23 19.19
CA VAL A 60 14.99 3.84 18.70
C VAL A 60 14.71 2.86 19.85
N VAL A 61 15.32 3.05 21.02
CA VAL A 61 15.07 2.23 22.21
C VAL A 61 13.61 2.38 22.67
N GLN A 62 13.07 3.59 22.68
CA GLN A 62 11.66 3.82 23.03
C GLN A 62 10.71 3.11 22.06
N MET A 63 10.96 3.20 20.73
CA MET A 63 10.18 2.48 19.74
C MET A 63 10.21 0.97 19.97
N HIS A 64 11.38 0.41 20.29
CA HIS A 64 11.52 -1.00 20.59
C HIS A 64 10.74 -1.40 21.86
N ARG A 65 10.85 -0.61 22.94
CA ARG A 65 10.11 -0.83 24.20
C ARG A 65 8.57 -0.77 23.99
N ARG A 66 8.11 0.04 23.05
CA ARG A 66 6.69 0.11 22.63
C ARG A 66 6.26 -1.06 21.74
N GLY A 67 7.14 -2.04 21.46
CA GLY A 67 6.82 -3.23 20.67
C GLY A 67 6.71 -2.98 19.16
N LEU A 68 7.26 -1.86 18.63
CA LEU A 68 7.25 -1.62 17.20
C LEU A 68 8.14 -2.64 16.46
N SER A 69 7.66 -3.10 15.31
CA SER A 69 8.42 -4.05 14.48
C SER A 69 9.73 -3.43 13.97
N LYS A 70 10.77 -4.28 13.79
CA LYS A 70 12.05 -3.87 13.19
C LYS A 70 11.87 -3.15 11.85
N SER A 71 10.88 -3.53 11.05
CA SER A 71 10.57 -2.88 9.77
C SER A 71 10.01 -1.47 9.95
N THR A 72 9.15 -1.24 10.96
CA THR A 72 8.62 0.08 11.29
C THR A 72 9.74 1.00 11.78
N ILE A 73 10.60 0.51 12.68
CA ILE A 73 11.75 1.27 13.20
C ILE A 73 12.69 1.64 12.05
N ALA A 74 13.02 0.67 11.18
CA ALA A 74 13.87 0.92 10.02
C ALA A 74 13.26 1.96 9.07
N ARG A 75 11.95 1.89 8.77
CA ARG A 75 11.26 2.87 7.92
C ARG A 75 11.34 4.28 8.52
N ARG A 76 11.07 4.42 9.82
CA ARG A 76 11.15 5.71 10.52
C ARG A 76 12.56 6.31 10.51
N LEU A 77 13.58 5.48 10.72
CA LEU A 77 14.97 5.93 10.59
C LEU A 77 15.33 6.34 9.16
N HIS A 78 14.80 5.65 8.15
CA HIS A 78 14.99 6.06 6.75
C HIS A 78 14.32 7.41 6.46
N GLY A 79 13.12 7.66 6.97
CA GLY A 79 12.45 8.96 6.88
C GLY A 79 13.29 10.07 7.53
N LEU A 80 13.80 9.81 8.74
CA LEU A 80 14.64 10.75 9.46
C LEU A 80 15.98 11.02 8.73
N ARG A 81 16.61 10.00 8.14
CA ARG A 81 17.81 10.17 7.29
C ARG A 81 17.54 11.01 6.06
N SER A 82 16.40 10.77 5.39
CA SER A 82 16.00 11.58 4.23
C SER A 82 15.84 13.05 4.60
N PHE A 83 15.22 13.31 5.75
CA PHE A 83 15.08 14.67 6.28
C PHE A 83 16.42 15.30 6.61
N TRP A 84 17.34 14.57 7.28
CA TRP A 84 18.66 15.10 7.59
C TRP A 84 19.50 15.37 6.33
N SER A 85 19.41 14.52 5.32
CA SER A 85 20.05 14.79 4.03
C SER A 85 19.53 16.07 3.38
N TYR A 86 18.22 16.36 3.53
CA TYR A 86 17.64 17.63 3.11
C TYR A 86 18.15 18.82 3.93
N LEU A 87 18.20 18.70 5.26
CA LEU A 87 18.72 19.77 6.13
C LEU A 87 20.14 20.16 5.77
N VAL A 88 21.01 19.18 5.54
CA VAL A 88 22.41 19.42 5.12
C VAL A 88 22.47 20.07 3.74
N ALA A 89 21.67 19.59 2.78
CA ALA A 89 21.63 20.14 1.42
C ALA A 89 21.16 21.61 1.38
N CYS A 90 20.25 21.98 2.29
CA CYS A 90 19.74 23.36 2.42
C CYS A 90 20.57 24.25 3.37
N GLY A 91 21.66 23.75 3.93
CA GLY A 91 22.51 24.52 4.86
C GLY A 91 21.88 24.75 6.24
N HIS A 92 20.88 23.92 6.61
CA HIS A 92 20.23 23.98 7.93
C HIS A 92 20.94 23.14 9.00
N ALA A 93 21.83 22.25 8.58
CA ALA A 93 22.68 21.41 9.42
C ALA A 93 24.05 21.21 8.77
N ASP A 94 25.10 21.23 9.58
CA ASP A 94 26.48 20.96 9.14
C ASP A 94 26.79 19.47 9.08
N THR A 95 26.13 18.68 9.92
CA THR A 95 26.39 17.23 10.07
C THR A 95 25.08 16.42 10.11
N ASP A 96 25.19 15.12 9.86
CA ASP A 96 24.07 14.18 9.89
C ASP A 96 24.25 13.15 11.03
N PRO A 97 23.66 13.41 12.21
CA PRO A 97 23.77 12.49 13.36
C PRO A 97 23.02 11.17 13.14
N VAL A 98 22.11 11.11 12.16
CA VAL A 98 21.33 9.89 11.90
C VAL A 98 22.20 8.82 11.22
N ARG A 99 23.26 9.20 10.53
CA ARG A 99 24.20 8.26 9.89
C ARG A 99 24.90 7.36 10.90
N GLU A 100 25.15 7.87 12.11
CA GLU A 100 25.81 7.12 13.18
C GLU A 100 24.89 6.12 13.90
N VAL A 101 23.59 6.14 13.59
CA VAL A 101 22.62 5.23 14.21
C VAL A 101 22.37 4.04 13.28
N SER A 102 22.66 2.84 13.80
CA SER A 102 22.42 1.60 13.04
C SER A 102 20.94 1.33 12.83
N VAL A 103 20.60 0.98 11.60
CA VAL A 103 19.23 0.52 11.26
C VAL A 103 19.09 -0.96 11.62
N PRO A 104 18.06 -1.36 12.37
CA PRO A 104 17.83 -2.76 12.67
C PRO A 104 17.74 -3.60 11.37
N LYS A 105 18.49 -4.70 11.31
CA LYS A 105 18.38 -5.64 10.19
C LYS A 105 16.99 -6.24 10.16
N ARG A 106 16.33 -6.13 9.00
CA ARG A 106 15.02 -6.76 8.78
C ARG A 106 15.21 -8.27 8.69
N GLU A 107 14.37 -9.00 9.38
CA GLU A 107 14.23 -10.44 9.13
C GLU A 107 13.62 -10.62 7.75
N ARG A 108 14.29 -11.38 6.89
CA ARG A 108 13.72 -11.81 5.61
C ARG A 108 12.77 -12.96 5.90
N LYS A 109 11.51 -12.66 6.17
CA LYS A 109 10.47 -13.69 6.15
C LYS A 109 10.27 -14.12 4.71
N LEU A 110 10.19 -15.42 4.45
CA LEU A 110 9.78 -15.93 3.15
C LEU A 110 8.39 -15.38 2.84
N PRO A 111 8.17 -14.89 1.63
CA PRO A 111 6.83 -14.44 1.23
C PRO A 111 5.84 -15.59 1.42
N LYS A 112 4.77 -15.36 2.16
CA LYS A 112 3.64 -16.29 2.20
C LYS A 112 2.94 -16.21 0.85
N TYR A 113 2.55 -17.35 0.32
CA TYR A 113 1.65 -17.45 -0.83
C TYR A 113 0.51 -18.40 -0.48
N LEU A 114 -0.62 -18.22 -1.12
CA LEU A 114 -1.80 -19.04 -1.00
C LEU A 114 -1.80 -20.06 -2.16
N PRO A 115 -2.01 -21.34 -1.91
CA PRO A 115 -2.21 -22.34 -2.97
C PRO A 115 -3.49 -22.03 -3.76
N ALA A 116 -3.70 -22.74 -4.87
CA ALA A 116 -4.84 -22.50 -5.76
C ALA A 116 -6.18 -22.73 -5.06
N GLU A 117 -6.24 -23.71 -4.18
CA GLU A 117 -7.43 -24.07 -3.39
C GLU A 117 -7.86 -22.93 -2.47
N ASP A 118 -6.91 -22.28 -1.79
CA ASP A 118 -7.19 -21.13 -0.92
C ASP A 118 -7.67 -19.92 -1.73
N LEU A 119 -7.11 -19.70 -2.94
CA LEU A 119 -7.57 -18.63 -3.82
C LEU A 119 -9.00 -18.89 -4.31
N GLU A 120 -9.34 -20.14 -4.59
CA GLU A 120 -10.69 -20.54 -4.95
C GLU A 120 -11.66 -20.31 -3.79
N GLU A 121 -11.31 -20.73 -2.58
CA GLU A 121 -12.10 -20.48 -1.37
C GLU A 121 -12.35 -18.98 -1.14
N LEU A 122 -11.33 -18.12 -1.37
CA LEU A 122 -11.49 -16.66 -1.29
C LEU A 122 -12.46 -16.12 -2.36
N LEU A 123 -12.43 -16.66 -3.56
CA LEU A 123 -13.36 -16.29 -4.62
C LEU A 123 -14.80 -16.67 -4.24
N GLU A 124 -15.03 -17.87 -3.76
CA GLU A 124 -16.35 -18.33 -3.30
C GLU A 124 -16.85 -17.48 -2.11
N ALA A 125 -16.02 -17.29 -1.09
CA ALA A 125 -16.36 -16.48 0.09
C ALA A 125 -16.69 -15.02 -0.27
N SER A 126 -16.11 -14.49 -1.35
CA SER A 126 -16.34 -13.11 -1.79
C SER A 126 -17.73 -12.87 -2.37
N GLN A 127 -18.40 -13.92 -2.87
CA GLN A 127 -19.80 -13.85 -3.36
C GLN A 127 -20.77 -13.67 -2.19
N HIS A 128 -20.44 -14.21 -1.03
CA HIS A 128 -21.29 -14.12 0.16
C HIS A 128 -21.09 -12.76 0.85
N SER A 129 -22.12 -11.95 0.84
CA SER A 129 -22.10 -10.62 1.45
C SER A 129 -23.47 -10.23 1.98
N HIS A 130 -23.54 -9.17 2.79
CA HIS A 130 -24.78 -8.66 3.40
C HIS A 130 -25.77 -8.11 2.37
N SER A 131 -25.39 -7.93 1.11
CA SER A 131 -26.30 -7.55 0.00
C SER A 131 -25.81 -8.11 -1.32
N VAL A 132 -26.76 -8.31 -2.24
CA VAL A 132 -26.48 -8.76 -3.63
C VAL A 132 -25.47 -7.86 -4.31
N PHE A 133 -25.67 -6.55 -4.24
CA PHE A 133 -24.72 -5.55 -4.76
C PHE A 133 -23.30 -5.76 -4.26
N CYS A 134 -23.14 -5.98 -2.94
CA CYS A 134 -21.82 -6.20 -2.35
C CYS A 134 -21.21 -7.55 -2.76
N GLY A 135 -22.03 -8.58 -2.97
CA GLY A 135 -21.59 -9.88 -3.47
C GLY A 135 -20.98 -9.77 -4.87
N PHE A 136 -21.72 -9.24 -5.83
CA PHE A 136 -21.21 -9.03 -7.20
C PHE A 136 -19.95 -8.17 -7.24
N ARG A 137 -19.97 -7.05 -6.54
CA ARG A 137 -18.79 -6.18 -6.46
C ARG A 137 -17.57 -6.89 -5.87
N ASN A 138 -17.72 -7.54 -4.73
CA ASN A 138 -16.61 -8.17 -4.02
C ASN A 138 -16.04 -9.32 -4.84
N TYR A 139 -16.89 -10.12 -5.46
CA TYR A 139 -16.48 -11.21 -6.33
C TYR A 139 -15.72 -10.71 -7.56
N ALA A 140 -16.23 -9.71 -8.26
CA ALA A 140 -15.53 -9.10 -9.39
C ALA A 140 -14.17 -8.50 -8.97
N MET A 141 -14.10 -7.82 -7.82
CA MET A 141 -12.84 -7.31 -7.26
C MET A 141 -11.83 -8.43 -6.98
N MET A 142 -12.29 -9.53 -6.40
CA MET A 142 -11.44 -10.68 -6.09
C MET A 142 -10.98 -11.40 -7.35
N CYS A 143 -11.86 -11.62 -8.34
CA CYS A 143 -11.47 -12.19 -9.64
C CYS A 143 -10.38 -11.34 -10.30
N VAL A 144 -10.56 -10.01 -10.34
CA VAL A 144 -9.54 -9.12 -10.92
C VAL A 144 -8.21 -9.24 -10.17
N LEU A 145 -8.21 -9.26 -8.82
CA LEU A 145 -6.98 -9.41 -8.05
C LEU A 145 -6.28 -10.74 -8.28
N VAL A 146 -7.03 -11.84 -8.23
CA VAL A 146 -6.51 -13.21 -8.37
C VAL A 146 -5.96 -13.45 -9.76
N PHE A 147 -6.67 -13.04 -10.80
CA PHE A 147 -6.28 -13.36 -12.18
C PHE A 147 -5.32 -12.35 -12.81
N THR A 148 -5.21 -11.13 -12.28
CA THR A 148 -4.29 -10.12 -12.83
C THR A 148 -3.10 -9.84 -11.93
N GLY A 149 -3.16 -10.24 -10.67
CA GLY A 149 -2.14 -9.91 -9.69
C GLY A 149 -1.91 -8.40 -9.47
N MET A 150 -2.88 -7.54 -9.83
CA MET A 150 -2.70 -6.09 -9.68
C MET A 150 -2.62 -5.65 -8.22
N ARG A 151 -2.04 -4.47 -7.99
CA ARG A 151 -1.96 -3.91 -6.63
C ARG A 151 -3.32 -3.41 -6.16
N ARG A 152 -3.58 -3.48 -4.86
CA ARG A 152 -4.80 -2.92 -4.23
C ARG A 152 -5.10 -1.48 -4.68
N GLY A 153 -4.07 -0.63 -4.73
CA GLY A 153 -4.24 0.77 -5.13
C GLY A 153 -4.65 0.91 -6.60
N GLU A 154 -4.13 0.06 -7.47
CA GLU A 154 -4.50 -0.03 -8.88
C GLU A 154 -5.96 -0.44 -9.02
N LEU A 155 -6.39 -1.51 -8.33
CA LEU A 155 -7.77 -1.99 -8.35
C LEU A 155 -8.80 -0.92 -7.97
N ILE A 156 -8.61 -0.25 -6.83
CA ILE A 156 -9.56 0.78 -6.37
C ILE A 156 -9.48 2.08 -7.15
N GLY A 157 -8.47 2.22 -7.99
CA GLY A 157 -8.26 3.33 -8.90
C GLY A 157 -8.80 3.09 -10.31
N LEU A 158 -9.18 1.86 -10.65
CA LEU A 158 -9.70 1.52 -11.98
C LEU A 158 -10.95 2.34 -12.31
N ARG A 159 -11.04 2.75 -13.57
CA ARG A 159 -12.19 3.43 -14.13
C ARG A 159 -12.90 2.52 -15.12
N THR A 160 -14.16 2.81 -15.41
CA THR A 160 -14.93 2.06 -16.42
C THR A 160 -14.26 2.11 -17.79
N GLY A 161 -13.69 3.26 -18.17
CA GLY A 161 -12.94 3.42 -19.41
C GLY A 161 -11.57 2.76 -19.47
N ASP A 162 -11.11 2.15 -18.35
CA ASP A 162 -9.88 1.35 -18.34
C ASP A 162 -10.16 -0.14 -18.69
N LEU A 163 -11.43 -0.53 -18.81
CA LEU A 163 -11.87 -1.90 -19.07
C LEU A 163 -12.39 -2.02 -20.51
N SER A 164 -11.91 -3.02 -21.25
CA SER A 164 -12.47 -3.50 -22.50
C SER A 164 -12.84 -4.97 -22.33
N LEU A 165 -14.14 -5.25 -22.19
CA LEU A 165 -14.64 -6.63 -22.07
C LEU A 165 -14.55 -7.38 -23.41
N ASP A 166 -14.75 -6.69 -24.53
CA ASP A 166 -14.67 -7.27 -25.87
C ASP A 166 -13.25 -7.72 -26.20
N GLU A 167 -12.26 -6.89 -25.86
CA GLU A 167 -10.84 -7.21 -26.05
C GLU A 167 -10.27 -8.06 -24.89
N ARG A 168 -11.05 -8.27 -23.83
CA ARG A 168 -10.66 -8.99 -22.62
C ARG A 168 -9.38 -8.42 -21.99
N VAL A 169 -9.28 -7.09 -21.88
CA VAL A 169 -8.12 -6.43 -21.29
C VAL A 169 -8.54 -5.37 -20.28
N VAL A 170 -7.67 -5.13 -19.32
CA VAL A 170 -7.75 -4.01 -18.39
C VAL A 170 -6.49 -3.18 -18.47
N ARG A 171 -6.64 -1.87 -18.62
CA ARG A 171 -5.53 -0.90 -18.56
C ARG A 171 -5.24 -0.52 -17.12
N ILE A 172 -4.01 -0.75 -16.70
CA ILE A 172 -3.56 -0.43 -15.33
C ILE A 172 -2.59 0.73 -15.40
N ARG A 173 -2.87 1.78 -14.61
CA ARG A 173 -1.99 2.92 -14.44
C ARG A 173 -1.11 2.73 -13.21
N GLY A 174 0.19 2.57 -13.43
CA GLY A 174 1.20 2.35 -12.40
C GLY A 174 1.86 3.65 -11.91
N LYS A 175 2.87 3.51 -11.06
CA LYS A 175 3.68 4.63 -10.56
C LYS A 175 4.43 5.30 -11.73
N GLY A 176 4.43 6.64 -11.75
CA GLY A 176 5.12 7.43 -12.78
C GLY A 176 4.38 7.45 -14.13
N SER A 177 3.05 7.37 -14.12
CA SER A 177 2.19 7.40 -15.31
C SER A 177 2.47 6.28 -16.34
N LYS A 178 3.16 5.21 -15.92
CA LYS A 178 3.34 4.04 -16.77
C LYS A 178 2.02 3.27 -16.85
N GLU A 179 1.57 3.02 -18.08
CA GLU A 179 0.38 2.21 -18.34
C GLU A 179 0.80 0.81 -18.81
N ARG A 180 0.03 -0.21 -18.42
CA ARG A 180 0.14 -1.55 -18.96
C ARG A 180 -1.23 -2.14 -19.22
N LEU A 181 -1.35 -2.95 -20.26
CA LEU A 181 -2.52 -3.76 -20.53
C LEU A 181 -2.32 -5.14 -19.90
N VAL A 182 -3.33 -5.62 -19.22
CA VAL A 182 -3.33 -6.96 -18.62
C VAL A 182 -4.52 -7.73 -19.15
N PRO A 183 -4.30 -8.94 -19.69
CA PRO A 183 -5.39 -9.78 -20.18
C PRO A 183 -6.28 -10.24 -19.03
N LEU A 184 -7.57 -10.38 -19.31
CA LEU A 184 -8.58 -10.90 -18.41
C LEU A 184 -8.96 -12.32 -18.84
N VAL A 185 -8.92 -13.26 -17.90
CA VAL A 185 -9.47 -14.62 -18.14
C VAL A 185 -11.00 -14.58 -18.14
N GLY A 186 -11.65 -15.57 -18.78
CA GLY A 186 -13.10 -15.63 -18.96
C GLY A 186 -13.88 -15.39 -17.66
N ARG A 187 -13.50 -16.07 -16.56
CA ARG A 187 -14.15 -15.90 -15.25
C ARG A 187 -14.10 -14.46 -14.72
N ALA A 188 -13.00 -13.73 -14.96
CA ALA A 188 -12.91 -12.32 -14.58
C ALA A 188 -13.76 -11.42 -15.48
N VAL A 189 -13.88 -11.77 -16.77
CA VAL A 189 -14.76 -11.07 -17.73
C VAL A 189 -16.21 -11.23 -17.30
N ASP A 190 -16.65 -12.46 -17.02
CA ASP A 190 -18.01 -12.75 -16.59
C ASP A 190 -18.38 -12.02 -15.30
N ALA A 191 -17.51 -12.09 -14.29
CA ALA A 191 -17.70 -11.41 -13.01
C ALA A 191 -17.75 -9.87 -13.15
N LEU A 192 -16.97 -9.31 -14.09
CA LEU A 192 -17.00 -7.87 -14.37
C LEU A 192 -18.26 -7.45 -15.14
N SER A 193 -18.73 -8.30 -16.06
CA SER A 193 -19.99 -8.08 -16.78
C SER A 193 -21.16 -8.02 -15.81
N ASP A 194 -21.29 -9.06 -14.96
CA ASP A 194 -22.33 -9.11 -13.93
C ASP A 194 -22.25 -7.89 -12.97
N TRP A 195 -21.03 -7.53 -12.56
CA TRP A 195 -20.85 -6.35 -11.72
C TRP A 195 -21.32 -5.06 -12.39
N LEU A 196 -21.03 -4.86 -13.67
CA LEU A 196 -21.42 -3.64 -14.39
C LEU A 196 -22.95 -3.49 -14.48
N GLU A 197 -23.70 -4.59 -14.52
CA GLU A 197 -25.16 -4.57 -14.46
C GLU A 197 -25.68 -4.07 -13.10
N PHE A 198 -25.01 -4.45 -12.01
CA PHE A 198 -25.38 -4.04 -10.65
C PHE A 198 -24.77 -2.72 -10.19
N ARG A 199 -23.78 -2.20 -10.93
CA ARG A 199 -23.13 -0.95 -10.60
C ARG A 199 -24.14 0.20 -10.67
N ALA A 200 -24.17 1.04 -9.61
CA ALA A 200 -25.06 2.19 -9.57
C ALA A 200 -24.90 3.08 -10.81
N GLN A 201 -25.99 3.33 -11.53
CA GLN A 201 -25.98 4.15 -12.75
C GLN A 201 -25.73 5.65 -12.43
N ASP A 202 -26.14 6.11 -11.25
CA ASP A 202 -25.99 7.50 -10.78
C ASP A 202 -24.64 7.78 -10.10
N CYS A 203 -23.56 7.13 -10.55
CA CYS A 203 -22.24 7.43 -10.01
C CYS A 203 -21.75 8.80 -10.48
N ARG A 204 -21.35 9.67 -9.55
CA ARG A 204 -20.80 11.00 -9.83
C ARG A 204 -19.41 10.96 -10.48
N HIS A 205 -18.84 9.78 -10.66
CA HIS A 205 -17.52 9.53 -11.22
C HIS A 205 -17.46 8.14 -11.86
N ASP A 206 -16.43 7.95 -12.65
CA ASP A 206 -16.20 6.79 -13.51
C ASP A 206 -15.40 5.65 -12.86
N TYR A 207 -15.22 5.63 -11.52
CA TYR A 207 -14.55 4.50 -10.86
C TYR A 207 -15.30 3.19 -11.11
N LEU A 208 -14.54 2.14 -11.50
CA LEU A 208 -15.11 0.83 -11.81
C LEU A 208 -15.80 0.23 -10.58
N PHE A 209 -15.14 0.26 -9.42
CA PHE A 209 -15.67 -0.27 -8.17
C PHE A 209 -16.12 0.85 -7.23
N THR A 210 -17.37 0.76 -6.80
CA THR A 210 -18.01 1.79 -5.98
C THR A 210 -18.63 1.21 -4.71
N THR A 211 -18.97 2.07 -3.78
CA THR A 211 -19.84 1.74 -2.65
C THR A 211 -21.30 1.64 -3.11
N THR A 212 -22.20 1.16 -2.25
CA THR A 212 -23.65 1.14 -2.49
C THR A 212 -24.27 2.52 -2.76
N HIS A 213 -23.57 3.59 -2.43
CA HIS A 213 -23.98 4.99 -2.67
C HIS A 213 -23.24 5.61 -3.87
N GLY A 214 -22.65 4.80 -4.74
CA GLY A 214 -21.92 5.27 -5.91
C GLY A 214 -20.60 5.98 -5.63
N ASN A 215 -20.09 6.01 -4.38
CA ASN A 215 -18.84 6.67 -4.04
C ASN A 215 -17.63 5.78 -4.30
N ARG A 216 -16.47 6.41 -4.52
CA ARG A 216 -15.17 5.72 -4.63
C ARG A 216 -14.91 4.85 -3.39
N ILE A 217 -14.34 3.66 -3.61
CA ILE A 217 -13.85 2.82 -2.51
C ILE A 217 -12.54 3.39 -1.96
N HIS A 218 -12.55 3.78 -0.69
CA HIS A 218 -11.36 4.22 0.02
C HIS A 218 -10.49 3.01 0.44
N PRO A 219 -9.15 3.13 0.52
CA PRO A 219 -8.27 2.03 0.93
C PRO A 219 -8.64 1.34 2.24
N SER A 220 -9.14 2.09 3.24
CA SER A 220 -9.62 1.52 4.50
C SER A 220 -10.91 0.70 4.33
N ARG A 221 -11.79 1.09 3.40
CA ARG A 221 -12.99 0.31 3.06
C ARG A 221 -12.60 -1.00 2.38
N MET A 222 -11.65 -0.95 1.44
CA MET A 222 -11.12 -2.16 0.80
C MET A 222 -10.51 -3.13 1.82
N GLN A 223 -9.79 -2.62 2.81
CA GLN A 223 -9.23 -3.46 3.89
C GLN A 223 -10.34 -4.11 4.73
N ARG A 224 -11.45 -3.42 4.94
CA ARG A 224 -12.61 -3.97 5.66
C ARG A 224 -13.34 -5.03 4.84
N ILE A 225 -13.49 -4.81 3.53
CA ILE A 225 -14.06 -5.81 2.60
C ILE A 225 -13.19 -7.08 2.63
N TRP A 226 -11.87 -6.93 2.49
CA TRP A 226 -10.93 -8.03 2.55
C TRP A 226 -11.05 -8.85 3.85
N ARG A 227 -11.04 -8.17 5.00
CA ARG A 227 -11.19 -8.84 6.30
C ARG A 227 -12.50 -9.62 6.37
N GLY A 228 -13.60 -9.01 5.96
CA GLY A 228 -14.90 -9.69 5.96
C GLY A 228 -15.00 -10.85 4.95
N ILE A 229 -14.19 -10.90 3.89
CA ILE A 229 -14.06 -12.07 3.02
C ILE A 229 -13.27 -13.16 3.75
N LEU A 230 -12.10 -12.82 4.28
CA LEU A 230 -11.21 -13.76 4.96
C LEU A 230 -11.88 -14.41 6.18
N GLU A 231 -12.71 -13.68 6.95
CA GLU A 231 -13.48 -14.20 8.09
C GLU A 231 -14.50 -15.29 7.70
N ARG A 232 -14.78 -15.48 6.40
CA ARG A 232 -15.67 -16.53 5.87
C ARG A 232 -14.93 -17.72 5.29
N THR A 233 -13.64 -17.76 5.43
CA THR A 233 -12.76 -18.85 4.98
C THR A 233 -12.11 -19.53 6.18
N GLU A 234 -11.56 -20.70 5.96
CA GLU A 234 -10.71 -21.39 6.93
C GLU A 234 -9.24 -20.93 6.87
N ILE A 235 -8.94 -19.99 6.00
CA ILE A 235 -7.58 -19.48 5.78
C ILE A 235 -7.15 -18.65 7.00
N SER A 236 -6.01 -19.01 7.59
CA SER A 236 -5.44 -18.25 8.70
C SER A 236 -5.08 -16.82 8.26
N ASP A 237 -5.49 -15.82 9.03
CA ASP A 237 -5.18 -14.40 8.77
C ASP A 237 -3.72 -14.02 9.11
N ASP A 238 -2.94 -14.95 9.72
CA ASP A 238 -1.54 -14.69 10.10
C ASP A 238 -0.66 -14.34 8.90
N GLY A 239 -0.49 -13.05 8.69
CA GLY A 239 0.35 -12.48 7.64
C GLY A 239 -0.23 -12.59 6.23
N VAL A 240 -1.51 -13.00 6.08
CA VAL A 240 -2.23 -12.99 4.80
C VAL A 240 -2.86 -11.63 4.56
N SER A 241 -2.72 -11.11 3.36
CA SER A 241 -3.18 -9.78 2.96
C SER A 241 -3.51 -9.74 1.47
N LEU A 242 -4.16 -8.67 1.02
CA LEU A 242 -4.35 -8.43 -0.42
C LEU A 242 -3.05 -8.46 -1.24
N HIS A 243 -1.92 -8.18 -0.59
CA HIS A 243 -0.61 -8.26 -1.26
C HIS A 243 -0.14 -9.72 -1.41
N THR A 244 -0.57 -10.59 -0.50
CA THR A 244 -0.31 -12.04 -0.57
C THR A 244 -0.98 -12.64 -1.81
N ILE A 245 -2.20 -12.22 -2.19
CA ILE A 245 -2.87 -12.66 -3.43
C ILE A 245 -1.96 -12.40 -4.64
N ARG A 246 -1.42 -11.19 -4.77
CA ARG A 246 -0.51 -10.87 -5.87
C ARG A 246 0.73 -11.76 -5.89
N HIS A 247 1.32 -12.05 -4.72
CA HIS A 247 2.44 -12.99 -4.62
C HIS A 247 2.02 -14.40 -5.03
N SER A 248 0.84 -14.84 -4.63
CA SER A 248 0.28 -16.15 -4.98
C SER A 248 0.07 -16.29 -6.48
N THR A 249 -0.60 -15.31 -7.11
CA THR A 249 -0.80 -15.27 -8.57
C THR A 249 0.54 -15.35 -9.30
N ALA A 250 1.51 -14.53 -8.90
CA ALA A 250 2.84 -14.53 -9.51
C ALA A 250 3.55 -15.89 -9.35
N THR A 251 3.45 -16.51 -8.17
CA THR A 251 4.05 -17.82 -7.89
C THR A 251 3.40 -18.92 -8.74
N LEU A 252 2.07 -18.94 -8.81
CA LEU A 252 1.33 -19.93 -9.59
C LEU A 252 1.61 -19.80 -11.09
N LEU A 253 1.66 -18.59 -11.64
CA LEU A 253 2.03 -18.35 -13.04
C LEU A 253 3.45 -18.80 -13.37
N LEU A 254 4.38 -18.63 -12.44
CA LEU A 254 5.75 -19.14 -12.60
C LEU A 254 5.80 -20.67 -12.55
N GLN A 255 5.03 -21.28 -11.65
CA GLN A 255 4.99 -22.74 -11.50
C GLN A 255 4.31 -23.45 -12.67
N SER A 256 3.28 -22.82 -13.26
CA SER A 256 2.61 -23.36 -14.46
C SER A 256 3.44 -23.21 -15.74
N GLY A 257 4.48 -22.36 -15.72
CA GLY A 257 5.28 -22.05 -16.91
C GLY A 257 4.58 -21.11 -17.90
N GLU A 258 3.43 -20.54 -17.53
CA GLU A 258 2.66 -19.63 -18.39
C GLU A 258 3.25 -18.22 -18.45
N ALA A 259 4.12 -17.85 -17.50
CA ALA A 259 4.79 -16.57 -17.50
C ALA A 259 6.21 -16.66 -16.96
N SER A 260 7.08 -15.83 -17.52
CA SER A 260 8.46 -15.65 -17.05
C SER A 260 8.59 -14.54 -16.01
N LEU A 261 9.68 -14.53 -15.22
CA LEU A 261 9.96 -13.49 -14.23
C LEU A 261 9.87 -12.04 -14.76
N PRO A 262 10.37 -11.71 -15.97
CA PRO A 262 10.25 -10.36 -16.54
C PRO A 262 8.81 -9.96 -16.87
N GLU A 263 7.93 -10.91 -17.19
CA GLU A 263 6.52 -10.63 -17.54
C GLU A 263 5.64 -10.37 -16.30
N ILE A 264 6.09 -10.83 -15.12
CA ILE A 264 5.34 -10.68 -13.86
C ILE A 264 5.72 -9.38 -13.11
N GLN A 265 6.87 -8.76 -13.36
CA GLN A 265 7.34 -7.54 -12.69
C GLN A 265 6.68 -6.27 -13.24
#